data_94c255f2d840e1c32fce2dc5b8f50ab7
#
_entry.id   94c255f2d840e1c32fce2dc5b8f50ab7
#
_cell.length_a   1.000
_cell.length_b   1.000
_cell.length_c   1.000
_cell.angle_alpha   90.00
_cell.angle_beta   90.00
_cell.angle_gamma   90.00
#
_symmetry.space_group_name_H-M   'P 1'
#
loop_
_entity.id
_entity.type
_entity.pdbx_description
1 polymer ?
#
loop_
_entity_poly.entity_id
_entity_poly.type
_entity_poly.pdbx_seq_one_letter_code
_entity_poly.pdbx_strand_id
1 'polypeptide(L)'
;RCGTPGAYQQVTVRIAAIDAPERKQAFGQRARQHLAQLCFRQRATLRPLARDAYGRTVANVRCGRTDVAAAQVGAGMAWVYTPYASAHPHLARLQQQARASRKGLWAQPRPLAPWSYRQRHQR
;
A
#
# COMPACT_ATOMS: atom_id res chain seq x y z
N ARG A 1 -13.65 7.85 -5.81
CA ARG A 1 -14.93 8.48 -5.48
C ARG A 1 -15.98 8.08 -6.50
N CYS A 2 -17.13 7.69 -6.02
CA CYS A 2 -18.24 7.25 -6.84
C CYS A 2 -19.49 8.01 -6.44
N GLY A 3 -20.44 8.12 -7.38
CA GLY A 3 -21.72 8.75 -7.12
C GLY A 3 -21.92 10.00 -7.92
N THR A 4 -23.11 10.57 -7.79
CA THR A 4 -23.46 11.80 -8.46
C THR A 4 -22.96 13.01 -7.69
N PRO A 5 -22.77 14.15 -8.34
CA PRO A 5 -22.43 15.37 -7.63
C PRO A 5 -23.43 15.64 -6.51
N GLY A 6 -22.93 15.95 -5.33
CA GLY A 6 -23.76 16.17 -4.16
C GLY A 6 -24.11 14.92 -3.38
N ALA A 7 -23.79 13.74 -3.93
CA ALA A 7 -24.07 12.46 -3.28
C ALA A 7 -22.79 11.67 -3.02
N TYR A 8 -21.67 12.36 -2.94
CA TYR A 8 -20.38 11.70 -2.72
C TYR A 8 -20.30 11.11 -1.34
N GLN A 9 -19.75 9.92 -1.27
CA GLN A 9 -19.37 9.30 -0.02
C GLN A 9 -17.87 9.12 -0.01
N GLN A 10 -17.26 9.44 1.12
CA GLN A 10 -15.86 9.15 1.31
C GLN A 10 -15.72 7.76 1.91
N VAL A 11 -14.90 6.94 1.28
CA VAL A 11 -14.61 5.61 1.74
C VAL A 11 -13.11 5.52 2.03
N THR A 12 -12.78 5.15 3.25
CA THR A 12 -11.38 4.91 3.60
C THR A 12 -11.03 3.48 3.22
N VAL A 13 -10.06 3.36 2.36
CA VAL A 13 -9.67 2.07 1.80
C VAL A 13 -8.26 1.73 2.27
N ARG A 14 -8.11 0.49 2.74
CA ARG A 14 -6.82 -0.11 3.00
C ARG A 14 -6.52 -1.10 1.89
N ILE A 15 -5.40 -0.90 1.21
CA ILE A 15 -5.01 -1.80 0.12
C ILE A 15 -4.63 -3.15 0.73
N ALA A 16 -5.23 -4.21 0.18
CA ALA A 16 -5.07 -5.54 0.74
C ALA A 16 -3.63 -6.03 0.65
N ALA A 17 -3.20 -6.77 1.66
CA ALA A 17 -1.96 -7.54 1.70
C ALA A 17 -0.68 -6.72 1.85
N ILE A 18 -0.72 -5.41 1.70
CA ILE A 18 0.48 -4.58 1.81
C ILE A 18 0.32 -3.53 2.90
N ASP A 19 1.45 -2.96 3.29
CA ASP A 19 1.48 -1.87 4.25
C ASP A 19 2.57 -0.90 3.82
N ALA A 20 2.22 0.36 3.72
CA ALA A 20 3.15 1.41 3.32
C ALA A 20 3.74 2.08 4.56
N PRO A 21 4.94 2.67 4.44
CA PRO A 21 5.50 3.42 5.56
C PRO A 21 4.53 4.49 6.05
N GLU A 22 4.52 4.70 7.35
CA GLU A 22 3.68 5.72 7.98
C GLU A 22 4.09 7.11 7.51
N ARG A 23 3.15 8.05 7.60
CA ARG A 23 3.37 9.40 7.10
C ARG A 23 4.70 10.01 7.58
N LYS A 24 5.00 9.83 8.86
CA LYS A 24 6.20 10.42 9.47
C LYS A 24 7.41 9.50 9.42
N GLN A 25 7.23 8.30 8.92
CA GLN A 25 8.31 7.34 8.75
C GLN A 25 9.10 7.69 7.49
N ALA A 26 10.37 7.29 7.47
CA ALA A 26 11.16 7.42 6.25
C ALA A 26 10.43 6.76 5.08
N PHE A 27 10.45 7.41 3.94
CA PHE A 27 9.74 7.00 2.72
C PHE A 27 8.21 7.09 2.81
N GLY A 28 7.65 7.58 3.92
CA GLY A 28 6.20 7.74 4.02
C GLY A 28 5.65 8.70 2.98
N GLN A 29 6.28 9.84 2.81
CA GLN A 29 5.88 10.82 1.82
C GLN A 29 6.04 10.29 0.39
N ARG A 30 7.16 9.63 0.12
CA ARG A 30 7.41 9.08 -1.21
C ARG A 30 6.42 7.99 -1.56
N ALA A 31 6.05 7.15 -0.60
CA ALA A 31 5.05 6.12 -0.82
C ALA A 31 3.70 6.74 -1.18
N ARG A 32 3.31 7.80 -0.49
CA ARG A 32 2.07 8.51 -0.79
C ARG A 32 2.10 9.16 -2.17
N GLN A 33 3.23 9.78 -2.51
CA GLN A 33 3.37 10.40 -3.82
C GLN A 33 3.33 9.37 -4.93
N HIS A 34 3.97 8.22 -4.73
CA HIS A 34 3.95 7.15 -5.71
C HIS A 34 2.54 6.64 -5.93
N LEU A 35 1.80 6.42 -4.85
CA LEU A 35 0.40 6.00 -4.96
C LEU A 35 -0.42 7.04 -5.72
N ALA A 36 -0.24 8.30 -5.38
CA ALA A 36 -0.96 9.37 -6.06
C ALA A 36 -0.66 9.38 -7.55
N GLN A 37 0.59 9.17 -7.94
CA GLN A 37 0.97 9.13 -9.36
C GLN A 37 0.36 7.94 -10.08
N LEU A 38 0.33 6.79 -9.43
CA LEU A 38 -0.26 5.59 -10.02
C LEU A 38 -1.73 5.80 -10.37
N CYS A 39 -2.42 6.57 -9.57
CA CYS A 39 -3.87 6.72 -9.69
C CYS A 39 -4.28 8.06 -10.28
N PHE A 40 -3.31 8.91 -10.64
CA PHE A 40 -3.61 10.24 -11.18
C PHE A 40 -4.38 10.12 -12.48
N ARG A 41 -5.57 10.72 -12.50
CA ARG A 41 -6.47 10.71 -13.65
C ARG A 41 -6.81 9.31 -14.15
N GLN A 42 -6.71 8.32 -13.26
CA GLN A 42 -7.07 6.94 -13.59
C GLN A 42 -8.34 6.57 -12.85
N ARG A 43 -9.13 5.71 -13.46
CA ARG A 43 -10.28 5.13 -12.77
C ARG A 43 -9.76 4.14 -11.75
N ALA A 44 -10.16 4.33 -10.49
CA ALA A 44 -9.84 3.39 -9.44
C ALA A 44 -10.95 2.35 -9.36
N THR A 45 -10.56 1.09 -9.46
CA THR A 45 -11.48 -0.04 -9.32
C THR A 45 -11.14 -0.75 -8.03
N LEU A 46 -12.13 -0.90 -7.17
CA LEU A 46 -11.97 -1.55 -5.89
C LEU A 46 -12.66 -2.90 -5.92
N ARG A 47 -11.97 -3.91 -5.42
CA ARG A 47 -12.57 -5.20 -5.16
C ARG A 47 -12.56 -5.40 -3.65
N PRO A 48 -13.65 -5.07 -2.96
CA PRO A 48 -13.70 -5.17 -1.51
C PRO A 48 -13.58 -6.63 -1.05
N LEU A 49 -12.80 -6.85 -0.01
CA LEU A 49 -12.58 -8.17 0.55
C LEU A 49 -13.12 -8.27 1.97
N ALA A 50 -13.01 -7.19 2.74
CA ALA A 50 -13.37 -7.20 4.14
C ALA A 50 -13.47 -5.77 4.66
N ARG A 51 -13.92 -5.63 5.89
CA ARG A 51 -13.88 -4.39 6.64
C ARG A 51 -13.01 -4.63 7.87
N ASP A 52 -12.07 -3.75 8.14
CA ASP A 52 -11.19 -3.94 9.28
C ASP A 52 -11.82 -3.40 10.57
N ALA A 53 -11.09 -3.56 11.67
CA ALA A 53 -11.59 -3.17 12.99
C ALA A 53 -11.82 -1.67 13.13
N TYR A 54 -11.24 -0.88 12.23
CA TYR A 54 -11.37 0.59 12.25
C TYR A 54 -12.38 1.09 11.25
N GLY A 55 -13.15 0.20 10.65
CA GLY A 55 -14.18 0.56 9.68
C GLY A 55 -13.68 0.85 8.28
N ARG A 56 -12.39 0.57 7.99
CA ARG A 56 -11.88 0.75 6.64
C ARG A 56 -12.23 -0.44 5.77
N THR A 57 -12.48 -0.18 4.50
CA THR A 57 -12.67 -1.25 3.53
C THR A 57 -11.30 -1.78 3.10
N VAL A 58 -11.07 -3.05 3.31
CA VAL A 58 -9.87 -3.72 2.80
C VAL A 58 -10.18 -4.21 1.40
N ALA A 59 -9.41 -3.79 0.43
CA ALA A 59 -9.74 -4.05 -0.96
C ALA A 59 -8.50 -4.23 -1.82
N ASN A 60 -8.65 -5.02 -2.88
CA ASN A 60 -7.72 -4.97 -3.99
C ASN A 60 -8.05 -3.73 -4.82
N VAL A 61 -7.02 -3.00 -5.23
CA VAL A 61 -7.18 -1.73 -5.92
C VAL A 61 -6.44 -1.77 -7.24
N ARG A 62 -7.13 -1.34 -8.30
CA ARG A 62 -6.52 -1.07 -9.59
C ARG A 62 -6.76 0.37 -9.96
N CYS A 63 -5.72 1.04 -10.45
CA CYS A 63 -5.85 2.35 -11.04
C CYS A 63 -5.53 2.20 -12.52
N GLY A 64 -6.55 2.39 -13.36
CA GLY A 64 -6.44 2.00 -14.74
C GLY A 64 -6.18 0.50 -14.83
N ARG A 65 -5.09 0.13 -15.47
CA ARG A 65 -4.70 -1.28 -15.60
C ARG A 65 -3.66 -1.71 -14.56
N THR A 66 -3.30 -0.82 -13.66
CA THR A 66 -2.23 -1.08 -12.72
C THR A 66 -2.78 -1.66 -11.42
N ASP A 67 -2.26 -2.82 -11.04
CA ASP A 67 -2.51 -3.37 -9.71
C ASP A 67 -1.65 -2.57 -8.73
N VAL A 68 -2.32 -1.82 -7.86
CA VAL A 68 -1.64 -0.86 -6.99
C VAL A 68 -0.72 -1.55 -5.99
N ALA A 69 -1.16 -2.68 -5.42
CA ALA A 69 -0.32 -3.41 -4.48
C ALA A 69 0.99 -3.85 -5.13
N ALA A 70 0.90 -4.46 -6.31
CA ALA A 70 2.09 -4.94 -7.02
C ALA A 70 3.02 -3.79 -7.39
N ALA A 71 2.47 -2.68 -7.86
CA ALA A 71 3.26 -1.52 -8.24
C ALA A 71 3.98 -0.89 -7.04
N GLN A 72 3.28 -0.77 -5.92
CA GLN A 72 3.87 -0.21 -4.70
C GLN A 72 5.00 -1.10 -4.16
N VAL A 73 4.76 -2.40 -4.09
CA VAL A 73 5.76 -3.34 -3.61
C VAL A 73 6.96 -3.40 -4.56
N GLY A 74 6.69 -3.47 -5.85
CA GLY A 74 7.76 -3.56 -6.85
C GLY A 74 8.63 -2.32 -6.90
N ALA A 75 8.09 -1.16 -6.57
CA ALA A 75 8.85 0.09 -6.53
C ALA A 75 9.58 0.31 -5.20
N GLY A 76 9.41 -0.59 -4.24
CA GLY A 76 10.02 -0.42 -2.93
C GLY A 76 9.32 0.64 -2.07
N MET A 77 8.03 0.83 -2.28
CA MET A 77 7.25 1.83 -1.55
C MET A 77 6.28 1.21 -0.56
N ALA A 78 6.23 -0.11 -0.47
CA ALA A 78 5.38 -0.79 0.48
C ALA A 78 5.97 -2.15 0.83
N TRP A 79 5.57 -2.66 1.97
CA TRP A 79 5.93 -3.98 2.47
C TRP A 79 4.76 -4.94 2.23
N VAL A 80 5.06 -6.18 1.94
CA VAL A 80 4.05 -7.24 2.05
C VAL A 80 3.84 -7.49 3.54
N TYR A 81 2.58 -7.40 3.99
CA TYR A 81 2.28 -7.66 5.39
C TYR A 81 2.53 -9.14 5.68
N THR A 82 3.42 -9.41 6.63
CA THR A 82 3.95 -10.76 6.84
C THR A 82 2.89 -11.85 6.93
N PRO A 83 1.79 -11.66 7.67
CA PRO A 83 0.78 -12.72 7.76
C PRO A 83 0.14 -13.11 6.42
N TYR A 84 0.26 -12.25 5.41
CA TYR A 84 -0.35 -12.49 4.10
C TYR A 84 0.64 -12.91 3.03
N ALA A 85 1.93 -13.01 3.37
CA ALA A 85 2.97 -13.25 2.36
C ALA A 85 2.77 -14.59 1.65
N SER A 86 2.40 -15.63 2.38
CA SER A 86 2.24 -16.96 1.80
C SER A 86 1.02 -17.03 0.87
N ALA A 87 0.00 -16.22 1.12
CA ALA A 87 -1.19 -16.18 0.28
C ALA A 87 -0.99 -15.34 -0.99
N HIS A 88 0.11 -14.57 -1.07
CA HIS A 88 0.37 -13.67 -2.18
C HIS A 88 1.81 -13.84 -2.67
N PRO A 89 2.14 -15.02 -3.22
CA PRO A 89 3.53 -15.30 -3.59
C PRO A 89 4.10 -14.34 -4.63
N HIS A 90 3.27 -13.81 -5.53
CA HIS A 90 3.76 -12.86 -6.51
C HIS A 90 4.20 -11.54 -5.87
N LEU A 91 3.49 -11.10 -4.83
CA LEU A 91 3.89 -9.90 -4.09
C LEU A 91 5.17 -10.14 -3.30
N ALA A 92 5.31 -11.31 -2.71
CA ALA A 92 6.52 -11.67 -1.98
C ALA A 92 7.74 -11.68 -2.92
N ARG A 93 7.57 -12.18 -4.16
CA ARG A 93 8.65 -12.15 -5.14
C ARG A 93 9.02 -10.73 -5.54
N LEU A 94 8.03 -9.87 -5.76
CA LEU A 94 8.28 -8.48 -6.09
C LEU A 94 9.02 -7.77 -4.95
N GLN A 95 8.66 -8.06 -3.71
CA GLN A 95 9.35 -7.51 -2.56
C GLN A 95 10.80 -7.96 -2.52
N GLN A 96 11.05 -9.25 -2.74
CA GLN A 96 12.41 -9.75 -2.76
C GLN A 96 13.24 -9.09 -3.85
N GLN A 97 12.68 -8.91 -5.02
CA GLN A 97 13.37 -8.25 -6.12
C GLN A 97 13.68 -6.79 -5.78
N ALA A 98 12.72 -6.09 -5.18
CA ALA A 98 12.94 -4.71 -4.77
C ALA A 98 14.02 -4.61 -3.71
N ARG A 99 14.04 -5.53 -2.75
CA ARG A 99 15.08 -5.58 -1.72
C ARG A 99 16.45 -5.83 -2.34
N ALA A 100 16.54 -6.80 -3.23
CA ALA A 100 17.82 -7.14 -3.87
C ALA A 100 18.36 -5.97 -4.68
N SER A 101 17.48 -5.20 -5.32
CA SER A 101 17.86 -4.04 -6.12
C SER A 101 17.96 -2.75 -5.31
N ARG A 102 17.68 -2.82 -4.02
CA ARG A 102 17.70 -1.67 -3.12
C ARG A 102 16.84 -0.51 -3.60
N LYS A 103 15.66 -0.84 -4.07
CA LYS A 103 14.71 0.16 -4.55
C LYS A 103 13.96 0.80 -3.38
N GLY A 104 13.73 2.11 -3.49
CA GLY A 104 12.93 2.83 -2.53
C GLY A 104 13.39 2.65 -1.10
N LEU A 105 12.49 2.22 -0.23
CA LEU A 105 12.79 2.05 1.19
C LEU A 105 13.90 1.01 1.43
N TRP A 106 14.12 0.10 0.48
CA TRP A 106 15.15 -0.94 0.63
C TRP A 106 16.56 -0.41 0.39
N ALA A 107 16.70 0.85 -0.01
CA ALA A 107 18.00 1.51 -0.05
C ALA A 107 18.51 1.86 1.34
N GLN A 108 17.64 1.88 2.33
CA GLN A 108 18.02 2.12 3.71
C GLN A 108 18.81 0.93 4.27
N PRO A 109 19.82 1.18 5.11
CA PRO A 109 20.57 0.08 5.71
C PRO A 109 19.71 -0.81 6.61
N ARG A 110 18.76 -0.21 7.32
CA ARG A 110 17.90 -0.93 8.26
C ARG A 110 16.45 -0.47 8.10
N PRO A 111 15.80 -0.91 7.04
CA PRO A 111 14.41 -0.52 6.84
C PRO A 111 13.54 -1.09 7.97
N LEU A 112 12.63 -0.24 8.45
CA LEU A 112 11.75 -0.59 9.55
C LEU A 112 10.34 -0.81 9.00
N ALA A 113 9.76 -1.96 9.29
CA ALA A 113 8.42 -2.27 8.84
C ALA A 113 7.40 -1.30 9.45
N PRO A 114 6.34 -0.94 8.71
CA PRO A 114 5.35 0.00 9.23
C PRO A 114 4.72 -0.44 10.54
N TRP A 115 4.42 -1.73 10.68
CA TRP A 115 3.83 -2.24 11.91
C TRP A 115 4.79 -2.14 13.10
N SER A 116 6.09 -2.30 12.86
CA SER A 116 7.09 -2.11 13.89
C SER A 116 7.25 -0.63 14.24
N TYR A 117 7.19 0.23 13.23
CA TYR A 117 7.24 1.67 13.45
C TYR A 117 6.07 2.13 14.33
N ARG A 118 4.86 1.67 14.01
CA ARG A 118 3.68 2.02 14.80
C ARG A 118 3.82 1.56 16.24
N GLN A 119 4.34 0.36 16.43
CA GLN A 119 4.53 -0.21 17.76
C GLN A 119 5.49 0.63 18.61
N ARG A 120 6.59 1.10 18.00
CA ARG A 120 7.57 1.93 18.71
C ARG A 120 7.05 3.32 19.05
N HIS A 121 6.11 3.83 18.28
CA HIS A 121 5.60 5.19 18.45
C HIS A 121 4.22 5.23 19.06
N GLN A 122 3.74 4.10 19.51
CA GLN A 122 2.45 3.99 20.16
C GLN A 122 2.55 4.49 21.60
N ARG A 123 1.51 5.16 22.05
CA ARG A 123 1.42 5.64 23.44
C ARG A 123 0.25 5.03 24.15
#